data_3aa2cc85c10122acdec1d299f11a2567
#
_entry.id   3aa2cc85c10122acdec1d299f11a2567
#
_cell.length_a   1.000
_cell.length_b   1.000
_cell.length_c   1.000
_cell.angle_alpha   90.00
_cell.angle_beta   90.00
_cell.angle_gamma   90.00
#
_symmetry.space_group_name_H-M   'P 1'
#
loop_
_entity.id
_entity.type
_entity.pdbx_description
1 polymer ?
#
loop_
_entity_poly.entity_id
_entity_poly.type
_entity_poly.pdbx_seq_one_letter_code
_entity_poly.pdbx_strand_id
1 'polypeptide(L)'
;MKEFKQLGAYGLVIQDGKILLIKKFGGHYDGKLDLPGETIEFCERPEEALKRELMEEVGIEVVDYQLFDADSVAFEWQFKEDILVKVHHTGIFFKVSNYNNEIKKEVKVDEVNDDSLGAEFFDIDKLSKKELSAIAIMELEKLGYKLN
;
A
#
# COMPACT_ATOMS: atom_id res chain seq x y z
N MET A 1 -26.58 0.78 1.01
CA MET A 1 -25.14 0.45 1.16
C MET A 1 -24.33 1.73 1.22
N LYS A 2 -23.45 1.83 2.19
CA LYS A 2 -22.56 2.98 2.30
C LYS A 2 -21.46 2.91 1.25
N GLU A 3 -20.97 4.07 0.83
CA GLU A 3 -19.89 4.18 -0.15
C GLU A 3 -18.69 4.85 0.49
N PHE A 4 -17.51 4.35 0.16
CA PHE A 4 -16.24 4.91 0.64
C PHE A 4 -15.28 5.03 -0.53
N LYS A 5 -14.82 6.24 -0.80
CA LYS A 5 -13.82 6.52 -1.82
C LYS A 5 -12.49 6.81 -1.16
N GLN A 6 -11.44 6.24 -1.72
CA GLN A 6 -10.08 6.51 -1.27
C GLN A 6 -9.20 6.79 -2.49
N LEU A 7 -8.40 7.85 -2.42
CA LEU A 7 -7.40 8.17 -3.43
C LEU A 7 -6.05 8.24 -2.74
N GLY A 8 -5.16 7.34 -3.11
CA GLY A 8 -3.87 7.22 -2.47
C GLY A 8 -2.70 7.20 -3.45
N ALA A 9 -1.51 7.48 -2.93
CA ALA A 9 -0.26 7.35 -3.65
C ALA A 9 0.56 6.23 -3.00
N TYR A 10 1.10 5.33 -3.81
CA TYR A 10 1.74 4.10 -3.34
C TYR A 10 3.06 3.86 -4.03
N GLY A 11 4.00 3.22 -3.32
CA GLY A 11 5.30 2.87 -3.85
C GLY A 11 5.43 1.38 -4.15
N LEU A 12 5.97 1.09 -5.33
CA LEU A 12 6.40 -0.24 -5.73
C LEU A 12 7.91 -0.29 -5.56
N VAL A 13 8.36 -0.88 -4.46
CA VAL A 13 9.78 -0.98 -4.11
C VAL A 13 10.16 -2.45 -4.26
N ILE A 14 10.78 -2.78 -5.38
CA ILE A 14 11.14 -4.16 -5.73
C ILE A 14 12.65 -4.28 -5.87
N GLN A 15 13.23 -5.22 -5.14
CA GLN A 15 14.68 -5.50 -5.14
C GLN A 15 14.90 -7.00 -5.09
N ASP A 16 15.68 -7.52 -6.04
CA ASP A 16 16.07 -8.94 -6.06
C ASP A 16 14.91 -9.92 -5.95
N GLY A 17 13.81 -9.65 -6.68
CA GLY A 17 12.63 -10.51 -6.68
C GLY A 17 11.75 -10.37 -5.45
N LYS A 18 12.02 -9.37 -4.62
CA LYS A 18 11.26 -9.10 -3.40
C LYS A 18 10.59 -7.74 -3.48
N ILE A 19 9.41 -7.64 -2.91
CA ILE A 19 8.65 -6.39 -2.85
C ILE A 19 8.46 -5.95 -1.41
N LEU A 20 8.60 -4.65 -1.16
CA LEU A 20 8.34 -4.05 0.14
C LEU A 20 6.84 -3.93 0.36
N LEU A 21 6.35 -4.58 1.40
CA LEU A 21 4.93 -4.54 1.77
C LEU A 21 4.80 -4.22 3.25
N ILE A 22 3.66 -3.66 3.59
CA ILE A 22 3.27 -3.39 4.97
C ILE A 22 2.11 -4.28 5.35
N LYS A 23 2.06 -4.70 6.61
CA LYS A 23 0.93 -5.46 7.13
C LYS A 23 -0.09 -4.47 7.69
N LYS A 24 -1.28 -4.50 7.13
CA LYS A 24 -2.35 -3.58 7.53
C LYS A 24 -3.07 -4.08 8.77
N PHE A 25 -3.47 -3.12 9.59
CA PHE A 25 -4.24 -3.35 10.80
C PHE A 25 -5.48 -2.45 10.77
N GLY A 26 -6.65 -3.06 10.86
CA GLY A 26 -7.91 -2.34 10.75
C GLY A 26 -8.25 -1.93 9.32
N GLY A 27 -9.44 -1.39 9.13
CA GLY A 27 -9.90 -0.93 7.81
C GLY A 27 -10.23 -2.04 6.85
N HIS A 28 -10.45 -1.66 5.60
CA HIS A 28 -10.91 -2.60 4.56
C HIS A 28 -9.83 -3.59 4.08
N TYR A 29 -8.57 -3.36 4.42
CA TYR A 29 -7.46 -4.28 4.12
C TYR A 29 -6.89 -4.95 5.38
N ASP A 30 -7.67 -4.98 6.45
CA ASP A 30 -7.23 -5.58 7.73
C ASP A 30 -6.65 -6.98 7.51
N GLY A 31 -5.45 -7.22 8.07
CA GLY A 31 -4.76 -8.49 7.98
C GLY A 31 -4.08 -8.76 6.65
N LYS A 32 -4.18 -7.84 5.69
CA LYS A 32 -3.56 -8.01 4.38
C LYS A 32 -2.19 -7.35 4.32
N LEU A 33 -1.37 -7.84 3.39
CA LEU A 33 -0.12 -7.18 3.00
C LEU A 33 -0.45 -6.19 1.89
N ASP A 34 -0.03 -4.96 2.08
CA ASP A 34 -0.38 -3.85 1.19
C ASP A 34 0.86 -3.09 0.74
N LEU A 35 0.72 -2.32 -0.32
CA LEU A 35 1.77 -1.42 -0.80
C LEU A 35 1.96 -0.28 0.20
N PRO A 36 3.22 0.16 0.44
CA PRO A 36 3.43 1.33 1.27
C PRO A 36 2.89 2.57 0.57
N GLY A 37 2.26 3.43 1.34
CA GLY A 37 1.57 4.61 0.86
C GLY A 37 0.18 4.70 1.47
N GLU A 38 -0.49 5.82 1.24
CA GLU A 38 -1.83 6.05 1.77
C GLU A 38 -2.48 7.25 1.09
N THR A 39 -3.52 7.75 1.66
CA THR A 39 -4.36 8.82 1.13
C THR A 39 -3.57 10.09 0.81
N ILE A 40 -3.83 10.64 -0.38
CA ILE A 40 -3.32 11.95 -0.78
C ILE A 40 -4.13 13.00 -0.02
N GLU A 41 -3.45 13.88 0.69
CA GLU A 41 -4.11 14.92 1.48
C GLU A 41 -4.51 16.12 0.61
N PHE A 42 -5.41 16.92 1.14
CA PHE A 42 -5.90 18.12 0.46
C PHE A 42 -4.73 19.02 0.04
N CYS A 43 -4.72 19.46 -1.21
CA CYS A 43 -3.68 20.29 -1.83
C CYS A 43 -2.31 19.62 -1.98
N GLU A 44 -2.22 18.32 -1.70
CA GLU A 44 -0.99 17.57 -1.84
C GLU A 44 -0.91 16.95 -3.24
N ARG A 45 0.26 17.02 -3.85
CA ARG A 45 0.50 16.34 -5.13
C ARG A 45 0.79 14.87 -4.89
N PRO A 46 0.53 13.99 -5.88
CA PRO A 46 0.79 12.55 -5.69
C PRO A 46 2.21 12.22 -5.25
N GLU A 47 3.23 12.84 -5.84
CA GLU A 47 4.62 12.57 -5.46
C GLU A 47 4.95 13.11 -4.07
N GLU A 48 4.29 14.16 -3.62
CA GLU A 48 4.44 14.66 -2.25
C GLU A 48 3.85 13.67 -1.25
N ALA A 49 2.67 13.13 -1.57
CA ALA A 49 2.02 12.12 -0.75
C ALA A 49 2.88 10.86 -0.66
N LEU A 50 3.45 10.41 -1.79
CA LEU A 50 4.35 9.25 -1.83
C LEU A 50 5.51 9.44 -0.86
N LYS A 51 6.21 10.55 -0.95
CA LYS A 51 7.38 10.83 -0.12
C LYS A 51 7.04 10.94 1.36
N ARG A 52 5.96 11.63 1.66
CA ARG A 52 5.48 11.80 3.04
C ARG A 52 5.09 10.45 3.65
N GLU A 53 4.27 9.70 2.93
CA GLU A 53 3.76 8.41 3.43
C GLU A 53 4.87 7.38 3.59
N LEU A 54 5.80 7.29 2.66
CA LEU A 54 6.90 6.33 2.79
C LEU A 54 7.84 6.71 3.94
N MET A 55 8.01 7.98 4.21
CA MET A 55 8.77 8.41 5.39
C MET A 55 8.02 8.05 6.68
N GLU A 56 6.74 8.36 6.76
CA GLU A 56 5.93 8.10 7.96
C GLU A 56 5.76 6.62 8.23
N GLU A 57 5.42 5.86 7.21
CA GLU A 57 5.04 4.46 7.32
C GLU A 57 6.25 3.51 7.37
N VAL A 58 7.24 3.78 6.55
CA VAL A 58 8.35 2.86 6.30
C VAL A 58 9.69 3.43 6.79
N GLY A 59 9.77 4.74 6.97
CA GLY A 59 10.98 5.42 7.43
C GLY A 59 12.01 5.68 6.35
N ILE A 60 11.65 5.54 5.07
CA ILE A 60 12.58 5.76 3.97
C ILE A 60 12.37 7.12 3.32
N GLU A 61 13.48 7.71 2.84
CA GLU A 61 13.44 8.91 2.01
C GLU A 61 13.52 8.49 0.55
N VAL A 62 12.45 8.72 -0.20
CA VAL A 62 12.37 8.39 -1.62
C VAL A 62 13.29 9.34 -2.40
N VAL A 63 14.22 8.79 -3.18
CA VAL A 63 15.18 9.57 -3.97
C VAL A 63 14.84 9.48 -5.46
N ASP A 64 14.82 8.29 -6.03
CA ASP A 64 14.50 8.09 -7.45
C ASP A 64 13.20 7.32 -7.57
N TYR A 65 12.28 7.85 -8.35
CA TYR A 65 10.97 7.25 -8.56
C TYR A 65 10.43 7.62 -9.94
N GLN A 66 9.50 6.81 -10.42
CA GLN A 66 8.86 7.02 -11.71
C GLN A 66 7.40 6.62 -11.62
N LEU A 67 6.52 7.45 -12.18
CA LEU A 67 5.11 7.10 -12.28
C LEU A 67 4.97 5.83 -13.12
N PHE A 68 4.27 4.84 -12.58
CA PHE A 68 4.04 3.57 -13.26
C PHE A 68 2.60 3.43 -13.74
N ASP A 69 1.62 3.69 -12.89
CA ASP A 69 0.22 3.39 -13.19
C ASP A 69 -0.73 4.24 -12.35
N ALA A 70 -1.95 4.37 -12.84
CA ALA A 70 -3.07 4.91 -12.09
C ALA A 70 -4.28 4.04 -12.43
N ASP A 71 -4.89 3.44 -11.41
CA ASP A 71 -6.03 2.54 -11.62
C ASP A 71 -6.82 2.41 -10.32
N SER A 72 -7.98 1.77 -10.40
CA SER A 72 -8.84 1.61 -9.25
C SER A 72 -9.39 0.20 -9.13
N VAL A 73 -9.75 -0.14 -7.91
CA VAL A 73 -10.48 -1.37 -7.60
C VAL A 73 -11.76 -1.01 -6.86
N ALA A 74 -12.77 -1.85 -6.98
CA ALA A 74 -14.00 -1.68 -6.23
C ALA A 74 -14.40 -3.03 -5.64
N PHE A 75 -14.76 -3.02 -4.37
CA PHE A 75 -15.17 -4.23 -3.67
C PHE A 75 -16.07 -3.90 -2.51
N GLU A 76 -16.74 -4.92 -1.97
CA GLU A 76 -17.58 -4.79 -0.79
C GLU A 76 -16.79 -5.17 0.44
N TRP A 77 -17.00 -4.42 1.52
CA TRP A 77 -16.33 -4.63 2.80
C TRP A 77 -17.36 -4.64 3.91
N GLN A 78 -17.36 -5.71 4.71
CA GLN A 78 -18.21 -5.82 5.87
C GLN A 78 -17.56 -5.06 7.03
N PHE A 79 -17.94 -3.80 7.20
CA PHE A 79 -17.37 -2.91 8.22
C PHE A 79 -17.73 -3.34 9.63
N LYS A 80 -19.04 -3.58 9.84
CA LYS A 80 -19.62 -4.09 11.08
C LYS A 80 -20.70 -5.09 10.72
N GLU A 81 -21.20 -5.82 11.71
CA GLU A 81 -22.19 -6.88 11.51
C GLU A 81 -23.32 -6.50 10.55
N ASP A 82 -23.84 -5.28 10.67
CA ASP A 82 -24.97 -4.80 9.85
C ASP A 82 -24.58 -3.76 8.81
N ILE A 83 -23.28 -3.48 8.63
CA ILE A 83 -22.84 -2.40 7.76
C ILE A 83 -21.93 -2.92 6.66
N LEU A 84 -22.49 -2.99 5.45
CA LEU A 84 -21.76 -3.30 4.23
C LEU A 84 -21.37 -2.01 3.53
N VAL A 85 -20.10 -1.88 3.16
CA VAL A 85 -19.55 -0.69 2.53
C VAL A 85 -19.03 -1.05 1.14
N LYS A 86 -19.40 -0.26 0.14
CA LYS A 86 -18.82 -0.36 -1.19
C LYS A 86 -17.58 0.51 -1.21
N VAL A 87 -16.42 -0.10 -1.38
CA VAL A 87 -15.13 0.60 -1.41
C VAL A 87 -14.74 0.84 -2.86
N HIS A 88 -14.36 2.08 -3.16
CA HIS A 88 -13.77 2.45 -4.45
C HIS A 88 -12.40 3.05 -4.16
N HIS A 89 -11.36 2.27 -4.39
CA HIS A 89 -9.99 2.62 -4.04
C HIS A 89 -9.19 2.90 -5.31
N THR A 90 -8.80 4.15 -5.50
CA THR A 90 -7.98 4.60 -6.62
C THR A 90 -6.57 4.84 -6.14
N GLY A 91 -5.61 4.30 -6.85
CA GLY A 91 -4.21 4.47 -6.52
C GLY A 91 -3.43 5.11 -7.66
N ILE A 92 -2.44 5.90 -7.28
CA ILE A 92 -1.41 6.40 -8.18
C ILE A 92 -0.13 5.71 -7.73
N PHE A 93 0.46 4.92 -8.63
CA PHE A 93 1.53 3.98 -8.29
C PHE A 93 2.85 4.42 -8.91
N PHE A 94 3.89 4.46 -8.07
CA PHE A 94 5.22 4.86 -8.48
C PHE A 94 6.20 3.71 -8.25
N LYS A 95 7.07 3.47 -9.22
CA LYS A 95 8.23 2.59 -9.01
C LYS A 95 9.29 3.39 -8.29
N VAL A 96 9.74 2.90 -7.15
CA VAL A 96 10.79 3.53 -6.36
C VAL A 96 12.07 2.73 -6.53
N SER A 97 13.06 3.31 -7.21
CA SER A 97 14.31 2.64 -7.54
C SER A 97 15.46 2.97 -6.60
N ASN A 98 15.36 4.07 -5.86
CA ASN A 98 16.40 4.45 -4.91
C ASN A 98 15.80 5.22 -3.73
N TYR A 99 16.32 4.94 -2.55
CA TYR A 99 15.88 5.60 -1.32
C TYR A 99 17.00 5.59 -0.29
N ASN A 100 16.92 6.49 0.68
CA ASN A 100 17.83 6.57 1.81
C ASN A 100 17.15 6.04 3.09
N ASN A 101 17.94 5.76 4.08
CA ASN A 101 17.55 5.26 5.40
C ASN A 101 17.20 3.77 5.41
N GLU A 102 17.16 3.22 6.60
CA GLU A 102 16.77 1.83 6.81
C GLU A 102 15.25 1.72 6.97
N ILE A 103 14.73 0.59 6.51
CA ILE A 103 13.29 0.31 6.58
C ILE A 103 12.88 0.07 8.03
N LYS A 104 11.81 0.74 8.43
CA LYS A 104 11.19 0.60 9.75
C LYS A 104 10.39 -0.69 9.79
N LYS A 105 10.93 -1.72 10.45
CA LYS A 105 10.35 -3.07 10.47
C LYS A 105 9.23 -3.25 11.48
N GLU A 106 9.19 -2.43 12.54
CA GLU A 106 8.18 -2.55 13.59
C GLU A 106 7.59 -1.19 13.94
N VAL A 107 6.29 -1.19 14.23
CA VAL A 107 5.59 0.00 14.72
C VAL A 107 5.26 -0.24 16.19
N LYS A 108 5.62 0.71 17.03
CA LYS A 108 5.27 0.66 18.46
C LYS A 108 3.77 0.92 18.62
N VAL A 109 3.16 0.24 19.59
CA VAL A 109 1.73 0.35 19.88
C VAL A 109 1.30 1.81 20.15
N ASP A 110 2.22 2.65 20.60
CA ASP A 110 1.98 4.06 20.91
C ASP A 110 1.91 4.96 19.67
N GLU A 111 2.30 4.44 18.51
CA GLU A 111 2.30 5.17 17.24
C GLU A 111 1.02 4.89 16.44
N VAL A 112 -0.08 4.69 17.11
CA VAL A 112 -1.34 4.12 16.60
C VAL A 112 -2.15 5.05 15.71
N ASN A 113 -1.58 6.10 15.15
CA ASN A 113 -2.24 6.85 14.09
C ASN A 113 -1.98 6.23 12.72
N ASP A 114 -1.18 5.19 12.72
CA ASP A 114 -0.76 4.45 11.53
C ASP A 114 -1.41 3.07 11.60
N ASP A 115 -2.15 2.70 10.59
CA ASP A 115 -2.79 1.38 10.47
C ASP A 115 -1.83 0.31 9.94
N SER A 116 -0.54 0.57 9.99
CA SER A 116 0.52 -0.34 9.58
C SER A 116 1.21 -0.98 10.78
N LEU A 117 1.49 -2.27 10.68
CA LEU A 117 2.22 -3.04 11.70
C LEU A 117 3.70 -3.21 11.36
N GLY A 118 4.22 -2.40 10.44
CA GLY A 118 5.60 -2.46 10.00
C GLY A 118 5.73 -2.92 8.56
N ALA A 119 6.95 -2.83 8.04
CA ALA A 119 7.23 -3.12 6.64
C ALA A 119 8.40 -4.09 6.53
N GLU A 120 8.35 -4.97 5.53
CA GLU A 120 9.48 -5.84 5.19
C GLU A 120 9.40 -6.25 3.72
N PHE A 121 10.51 -6.77 3.20
CA PHE A 121 10.56 -7.31 1.85
C PHE A 121 10.06 -8.75 1.84
N PHE A 122 9.17 -9.05 0.91
CA PHE A 122 8.60 -10.38 0.72
C PHE A 122 9.00 -10.91 -0.64
N ASP A 123 9.36 -12.19 -0.68
CA ASP A 123 9.67 -12.89 -1.92
C ASP A 123 8.37 -13.00 -2.75
N ILE A 124 8.38 -12.37 -3.94
CA ILE A 124 7.17 -12.30 -4.76
C ILE A 124 6.70 -13.69 -5.18
N ASP A 125 7.61 -14.63 -5.43
CA ASP A 125 7.28 -15.99 -5.82
C ASP A 125 6.52 -16.76 -4.75
N LYS A 126 6.60 -16.34 -3.50
CA LYS A 126 5.96 -16.99 -2.36
C LYS A 126 4.65 -16.33 -1.93
N LEU A 127 4.29 -15.21 -2.55
CA LEU A 127 3.08 -14.48 -2.20
C LEU A 127 1.84 -15.12 -2.82
N SER A 128 0.74 -15.11 -2.10
CA SER A 128 -0.55 -15.56 -2.61
C SER A 128 -1.56 -14.43 -2.57
N LYS A 129 -2.55 -14.49 -3.46
CA LYS A 129 -3.62 -13.48 -3.52
C LYS A 129 -4.39 -13.35 -2.21
N LYS A 130 -4.46 -14.44 -1.43
CA LYS A 130 -5.19 -14.45 -0.15
C LYS A 130 -4.61 -13.47 0.87
N GLU A 131 -3.30 -13.26 0.82
CA GLU A 131 -2.63 -12.41 1.81
C GLU A 131 -2.41 -10.98 1.33
N LEU A 132 -2.73 -10.68 0.07
CA LEU A 132 -2.45 -9.38 -0.55
C LEU A 132 -3.70 -8.49 -0.64
N SER A 133 -3.49 -7.19 -0.49
CA SER A 133 -4.54 -6.21 -0.78
C SER A 133 -4.91 -6.22 -2.25
N ALA A 134 -6.12 -5.75 -2.57
CA ALA A 134 -6.59 -5.71 -3.95
C ALA A 134 -5.68 -4.89 -4.86
N ILE A 135 -5.17 -3.75 -4.38
CA ILE A 135 -4.27 -2.91 -5.18
C ILE A 135 -2.90 -3.56 -5.37
N ALA A 136 -2.41 -4.28 -4.38
CA ALA A 136 -1.14 -5.01 -4.51
C ALA A 136 -1.24 -6.11 -5.57
N ILE A 137 -2.34 -6.86 -5.57
CA ILE A 137 -2.60 -7.88 -6.59
C ILE A 137 -2.61 -7.24 -7.97
N MET A 138 -3.39 -6.17 -8.13
CA MET A 138 -3.55 -5.48 -9.41
C MET A 138 -2.21 -5.03 -9.98
N GLU A 139 -1.38 -4.38 -9.16
CA GLU A 139 -0.11 -3.84 -9.63
C GLU A 139 0.94 -4.91 -9.88
N LEU A 140 1.01 -5.95 -9.06
CA LEU A 140 1.93 -7.05 -9.28
C LEU A 140 1.60 -7.79 -10.58
N GLU A 141 0.32 -8.00 -10.86
CA GLU A 141 -0.11 -8.62 -12.12
C GLU A 141 0.24 -7.76 -13.33
N LYS A 142 0.07 -6.43 -13.24
CA LYS A 142 0.48 -5.50 -14.30
C LYS A 142 1.98 -5.51 -14.54
N LEU A 143 2.77 -5.79 -13.50
CA LEU A 143 4.22 -5.94 -13.62
C LEU A 143 4.63 -7.29 -14.22
N GLY A 144 3.68 -8.18 -14.47
CA GLY A 144 3.93 -9.46 -15.11
C GLY A 144 4.10 -10.65 -14.17
N TYR A 145 3.91 -10.44 -12.87
CA TYR A 145 4.02 -11.54 -11.90
C TYR A 145 2.75 -12.39 -11.89
N LYS A 146 2.93 -13.70 -11.78
CA LYS A 146 1.81 -14.64 -11.61
C LYS A 146 1.71 -14.96 -10.12
N LEU A 147 0.56 -14.66 -9.53
CA LEU A 147 0.32 -14.88 -8.11
C LEU A 147 -0.50 -16.15 -7.90
N ASN A 148 -0.20 -16.83 -6.83
CA ASN A 148 -0.92 -18.05 -6.44
C ASN A 148 -2.32 -17.76 -5.88
#